data_41d91e7b8a60c9465635c88b01bdd55a
#
_entry.id   41d91e7b8a60c9465635c88b01bdd55a
#
_cell.length_a   1.000
_cell.length_b   1.000
_cell.length_c   1.000
_cell.angle_alpha   90.00
_cell.angle_beta   90.00
_cell.angle_gamma   90.00
#
_symmetry.space_group_name_H-M   'P 1'
#
loop_
_entity.id
_entity.type
_entity.pdbx_description
1 polymer ?
#
loop_
_entity_poly.entity_id
_entity_poly.type
_entity_poly.pdbx_seq_one_letter_code
_entity_poly.pdbx_strand_id
1 'polypeptide(L)'
;MWNYIRSSGKLFLMTALLAIFGCDKQPVILPEENLIISTDAALFEITPGPDFDFNLKVESAMPASGVKIEYDVIGEADNQTYTNGPSVATTEKITKIKINFLPRQKICVVRITVTSKSSSTNKALTSFRITYK
;
A
#
# COMPACT_ATOMS: atom_id res chain seq x y z
N MET A 1 -74.33 46.05 -30.75
CA MET A 1 -74.24 46.93 -29.57
C MET A 1 -73.43 46.27 -28.52
N TRP A 2 -72.41 46.95 -28.18
CA TRP A 2 -71.51 46.84 -27.04
C TRP A 2 -70.61 45.62 -26.88
N ASN A 3 -69.43 45.94 -27.32
CA ASN A 3 -68.17 45.22 -27.02
C ASN A 3 -67.82 45.32 -25.54
N TYR A 4 -67.45 44.26 -24.96
CA TYR A 4 -66.65 44.26 -23.73
C TYR A 4 -65.39 43.42 -23.95
N ILE A 5 -64.32 44.14 -24.19
CA ILE A 5 -62.99 43.62 -24.22
C ILE A 5 -62.57 43.35 -22.78
N ARG A 6 -62.46 42.07 -22.42
CA ARG A 6 -61.75 41.68 -21.20
C ARG A 6 -60.34 41.29 -21.53
N SER A 7 -59.52 42.19 -21.20
CA SER A 7 -58.07 41.97 -21.11
C SER A 7 -57.80 40.87 -20.09
N SER A 8 -57.41 39.70 -20.55
CA SER A 8 -56.84 38.64 -19.70
C SER A 8 -55.38 38.95 -19.48
N GLY A 9 -55.10 39.48 -18.30
CA GLY A 9 -53.74 39.59 -17.82
C GLY A 9 -53.09 38.22 -17.76
N LYS A 10 -52.13 38.00 -18.64
CA LYS A 10 -51.26 36.84 -18.55
C LYS A 10 -50.31 37.05 -17.37
N LEU A 11 -50.68 36.42 -16.28
CA LEU A 11 -49.80 36.28 -15.13
C LEU A 11 -48.63 35.39 -15.57
N PHE A 12 -47.53 36.02 -15.92
CA PHE A 12 -46.26 35.33 -16.14
C PHE A 12 -45.78 34.85 -14.80
N LEU A 13 -46.11 33.59 -14.49
CA LEU A 13 -45.48 32.88 -13.39
C LEU A 13 -44.04 32.56 -13.81
N MET A 14 -43.15 33.47 -13.48
CA MET A 14 -41.73 33.29 -13.66
C MET A 14 -41.25 32.28 -12.62
N THR A 15 -41.31 31.03 -12.97
CA THR A 15 -40.72 29.94 -12.18
C THR A 15 -39.23 30.12 -12.26
N ALA A 16 -38.66 30.74 -11.25
CA ALA A 16 -37.21 30.77 -11.06
C ALA A 16 -36.75 29.33 -10.81
N LEU A 17 -36.23 28.71 -11.86
CA LEU A 17 -35.53 27.44 -11.79
C LEU A 17 -34.20 27.72 -11.08
N LEU A 18 -34.21 27.59 -9.76
CA LEU A 18 -33.00 27.52 -8.98
C LEU A 18 -32.28 26.25 -9.42
N ALA A 19 -31.40 26.38 -10.40
CA ALA A 19 -30.40 25.39 -10.68
C ALA A 19 -29.49 25.33 -9.46
N ILE A 20 -29.77 24.38 -8.60
CA ILE A 20 -28.86 23.96 -7.54
C ILE A 20 -27.68 23.33 -8.29
N PHE A 21 -26.67 24.13 -8.59
CA PHE A 21 -25.37 23.62 -8.91
C PHE A 21 -24.85 22.98 -7.63
N GLY A 22 -25.23 21.72 -7.43
CA GLY A 22 -24.53 20.86 -6.53
C GLY A 22 -23.08 20.83 -7.02
N CYS A 23 -22.20 21.53 -6.33
CA CYS A 23 -20.79 21.27 -6.43
C CYS A 23 -20.58 19.84 -5.95
N ASP A 24 -20.65 18.88 -6.87
CA ASP A 24 -20.05 17.59 -6.67
C ASP A 24 -18.54 17.85 -6.50
N LYS A 25 -18.17 18.09 -5.25
CA LYS A 25 -16.77 17.97 -4.86
C LYS A 25 -16.43 16.51 -5.03
N GLN A 26 -16.02 16.13 -6.22
CA GLN A 26 -15.34 14.85 -6.40
C GLN A 26 -14.20 14.83 -5.38
N PRO A 27 -14.11 13.81 -4.53
CA PRO A 27 -12.99 13.69 -3.61
C PRO A 27 -11.73 13.73 -4.46
N VAL A 28 -10.88 14.74 -4.23
CA VAL A 28 -9.57 14.80 -4.87
C VAL A 28 -8.81 13.61 -4.28
N ILE A 29 -8.70 12.52 -5.03
CA ILE A 29 -7.85 11.38 -4.68
C ILE A 29 -6.43 11.88 -4.93
N LEU A 30 -5.76 12.32 -3.86
CA LEU A 30 -4.34 12.63 -3.94
C LEU A 30 -3.60 11.33 -4.30
N PRO A 31 -2.64 11.40 -5.23
CA PRO A 31 -1.81 10.25 -5.53
C PRO A 31 -1.14 9.77 -4.24
N GLU A 32 -1.10 8.46 -4.08
CA GLU A 32 -0.46 7.83 -2.94
C GLU A 32 1.04 8.10 -2.96
N GLU A 33 1.62 8.44 -1.79
CA GLU A 33 3.07 8.61 -1.66
C GLU A 33 3.78 7.30 -1.98
N ASN A 34 4.92 7.39 -2.68
CA ASN A 34 5.75 6.23 -2.96
C ASN A 34 6.22 5.57 -1.65
N LEU A 35 6.08 4.26 -1.58
CA LEU A 35 6.55 3.49 -0.43
C LEU A 35 8.06 3.61 -0.27
N ILE A 36 8.50 3.93 0.95
CA ILE A 36 9.88 3.90 1.39
C ILE A 36 9.92 2.99 2.61
N ILE A 37 10.82 2.01 2.59
CA ILE A 37 10.94 1.00 3.64
C ILE A 37 12.37 0.89 4.13
N SER A 38 12.53 0.46 5.38
CA SER A 38 13.80 0.11 5.98
C SER A 38 13.66 -1.15 6.84
N THR A 39 14.77 -1.78 7.18
CA THR A 39 14.84 -2.88 8.15
C THR A 39 15.89 -2.58 9.20
N ASP A 40 15.74 -3.17 10.38
CA ASP A 40 16.76 -3.17 11.42
C ASP A 40 17.80 -4.28 11.25
N ALA A 41 17.61 -5.18 10.27
CA ALA A 41 18.62 -6.17 9.92
C ALA A 41 19.87 -5.49 9.33
N ALA A 42 21.05 -5.96 9.72
CA ALA A 42 22.31 -5.52 9.10
C ALA A 42 22.39 -6.01 7.64
N LEU A 43 23.25 -5.37 6.84
CA LEU A 43 23.46 -5.78 5.44
C LEU A 43 23.91 -7.24 5.31
N PHE A 44 24.58 -7.76 6.34
CA PHE A 44 24.94 -9.16 6.46
C PHE A 44 24.74 -9.64 7.90
N GLU A 45 23.80 -10.58 8.08
CA GLU A 45 23.45 -11.17 9.36
C GLU A 45 24.08 -12.55 9.52
N ILE A 46 24.49 -12.87 10.75
CA ILE A 46 24.94 -14.20 11.12
C ILE A 46 24.07 -14.66 12.29
N THR A 47 23.23 -15.66 12.05
CA THR A 47 22.36 -16.21 13.09
C THR A 47 22.91 -17.51 13.66
N PRO A 48 22.75 -17.78 14.97
CA PRO A 48 23.16 -19.03 15.59
C PRO A 48 22.18 -20.18 15.33
N GLY A 49 21.02 -19.90 14.74
CA GLY A 49 19.96 -20.88 14.51
C GLY A 49 19.26 -20.70 13.17
N PRO A 50 18.34 -21.63 12.85
CA PRO A 50 17.61 -21.60 11.60
C PRO A 50 16.54 -20.52 11.52
N ASP A 51 16.25 -19.84 12.62
CA ASP A 51 15.23 -18.81 12.71
C ASP A 51 15.87 -17.44 12.92
N PHE A 52 15.29 -16.41 12.30
CA PHE A 52 15.74 -15.04 12.43
C PHE A 52 14.56 -14.08 12.42
N ASP A 53 14.54 -13.15 13.37
CA ASP A 53 13.52 -12.12 13.49
C ASP A 53 14.12 -10.75 13.14
N PHE A 54 13.37 -9.93 12.42
CA PHE A 54 13.72 -8.53 12.17
C PHE A 54 12.46 -7.67 12.08
N ASN A 55 12.64 -6.36 12.20
CA ASN A 55 11.54 -5.41 12.02
C ASN A 55 11.65 -4.75 10.65
N LEU A 56 10.53 -4.72 9.94
CA LEU A 56 10.35 -3.92 8.74
C LEU A 56 9.61 -2.65 9.11
N LYS A 57 10.11 -1.51 8.66
CA LYS A 57 9.50 -0.20 8.89
C LYS A 57 9.10 0.44 7.58
N VAL A 58 7.88 0.96 7.50
CA VAL A 58 7.42 1.85 6.43
C VAL A 58 7.75 3.27 6.84
N GLU A 59 8.71 3.89 6.15
CA GLU A 59 9.20 5.25 6.44
C GLU A 59 8.27 6.32 5.85
N SER A 60 7.72 6.07 4.67
CA SER A 60 6.75 6.94 4.01
C SER A 60 5.41 7.00 4.75
N ALA A 61 4.46 7.80 4.26
CA ALA A 61 3.09 7.70 4.71
C ALA A 61 2.54 6.28 4.49
N MET A 62 1.79 5.76 5.46
CA MET A 62 1.14 4.46 5.32
C MET A 62 -0.06 4.61 4.37
N PRO A 63 -0.17 3.77 3.32
CA PRO A 63 -1.37 3.71 2.51
C PRO A 63 -2.64 3.50 3.33
N ALA A 64 -3.73 4.13 2.95
CA ALA A 64 -4.98 4.07 3.73
C ALA A 64 -5.49 2.63 3.92
N SER A 65 -5.31 1.77 2.91
CA SER A 65 -5.67 0.34 2.97
C SER A 65 -4.57 -0.54 3.56
N GLY A 66 -3.44 0.05 3.97
CA GLY A 66 -2.27 -0.66 4.45
C GLY A 66 -1.41 -1.24 3.32
N VAL A 67 -0.50 -2.10 3.72
CA VAL A 67 0.47 -2.75 2.81
C VAL A 67 0.40 -4.27 2.94
N LYS A 68 0.86 -4.93 1.90
CA LYS A 68 1.15 -6.37 1.88
C LYS A 68 2.65 -6.54 1.86
N ILE A 69 3.18 -7.34 2.78
CA ILE A 69 4.59 -7.67 2.91
C ILE A 69 4.78 -9.12 2.48
N GLU A 70 5.72 -9.34 1.59
CA GLU A 70 6.13 -10.66 1.13
C GLU A 70 7.65 -10.76 1.20
N TYR A 71 8.18 -11.92 1.53
CA TYR A 71 9.62 -12.15 1.49
C TYR A 71 9.94 -13.54 0.95
N ASP A 72 11.09 -13.66 0.37
CA ASP A 72 11.71 -14.92 0.00
C ASP A 72 13.16 -14.99 0.47
N VAL A 73 13.64 -16.21 0.68
CA VAL A 73 15.00 -16.52 1.08
C VAL A 73 15.63 -17.37 -0.03
N ILE A 74 16.64 -16.82 -0.69
CA ILE A 74 17.27 -17.42 -1.87
C ILE A 74 18.73 -17.64 -1.58
N GLY A 75 19.24 -18.83 -1.89
CA GLY A 75 20.66 -19.14 -1.82
C GLY A 75 21.45 -18.28 -2.79
N GLU A 76 22.51 -17.61 -2.30
CA GLU A 76 23.32 -16.73 -3.13
C GLU A 76 24.12 -17.51 -4.20
N ALA A 77 24.61 -18.69 -3.87
CA ALA A 77 25.42 -19.50 -4.77
C ALA A 77 24.61 -20.36 -5.75
N ASP A 78 23.44 -20.83 -5.35
CA ASP A 78 22.66 -21.83 -6.09
C ASP A 78 21.35 -21.27 -6.67
N ASN A 79 20.98 -20.04 -6.33
CA ASN A 79 19.70 -19.39 -6.69
C ASN A 79 18.47 -20.21 -6.29
N GLN A 80 18.62 -21.15 -5.35
CA GLN A 80 17.53 -21.96 -4.86
C GLN A 80 16.71 -21.17 -3.84
N THR A 81 15.38 -21.16 -4.01
CA THR A 81 14.47 -20.62 -2.99
C THR A 81 14.32 -21.64 -1.86
N TYR A 82 14.73 -21.25 -0.66
CA TYR A 82 14.64 -22.07 0.54
C TYR A 82 13.35 -21.84 1.31
N THR A 83 12.88 -20.61 1.31
CA THR A 83 11.66 -20.23 2.03
C THR A 83 10.94 -19.12 1.27
N ASN A 84 9.65 -19.31 1.11
CA ASN A 84 8.71 -18.22 0.80
C ASN A 84 7.92 -17.95 2.07
N GLY A 85 8.09 -16.77 2.65
CA GLY A 85 7.35 -16.39 3.83
C GLY A 85 5.86 -16.21 3.56
N PRO A 86 5.02 -16.34 4.60
CA PRO A 86 3.62 -16.01 4.48
C PRO A 86 3.47 -14.52 4.13
N SER A 87 2.49 -14.20 3.29
CA SER A 87 2.12 -12.83 3.04
C SER A 87 1.50 -12.21 4.28
N VAL A 88 2.00 -11.05 4.72
CA VAL A 88 1.50 -10.31 5.88
C VAL A 88 0.85 -9.02 5.41
N ALA A 89 -0.44 -8.84 5.72
CA ALA A 89 -1.14 -7.58 5.50
C ALA A 89 -1.17 -6.78 6.81
N THR A 90 -0.77 -5.50 6.76
CA THR A 90 -0.69 -4.65 7.94
C THR A 90 -0.97 -3.19 7.63
N THR A 91 -1.43 -2.45 8.63
CA THR A 91 -1.51 -0.99 8.66
C THR A 91 -0.50 -0.39 9.63
N GLU A 92 0.29 -1.24 10.29
CA GLU A 92 1.30 -0.82 11.25
C GLU A 92 2.57 -0.33 10.55
N LYS A 93 3.12 0.75 11.07
CA LYS A 93 4.39 1.35 10.57
C LYS A 93 5.58 0.42 10.76
N ILE A 94 5.58 -0.40 11.79
CA ILE A 94 6.63 -1.35 12.12
C ILE A 94 5.99 -2.72 12.25
N THR A 95 6.51 -3.68 11.50
CA THR A 95 6.01 -5.06 11.50
C THR A 95 7.16 -6.01 11.74
N LYS A 96 7.03 -6.86 12.75
CA LYS A 96 7.99 -7.92 13.03
C LYS A 96 7.81 -9.07 12.03
N ILE A 97 8.87 -9.43 11.35
CA ILE A 97 8.94 -10.53 10.39
C ILE A 97 9.81 -11.63 10.97
N LYS A 98 9.34 -12.86 10.89
CA LYS A 98 10.09 -14.03 11.31
C LYS A 98 10.40 -14.90 10.09
N ILE A 99 11.70 -15.16 9.88
CA ILE A 99 12.18 -16.14 8.92
C ILE A 99 12.41 -17.45 9.66
N ASN A 100 11.92 -18.55 9.12
CA ASN A 100 12.13 -19.88 9.66
C ASN A 100 12.87 -20.75 8.64
N PHE A 101 13.54 -21.79 9.12
CA PHE A 101 14.15 -22.84 8.27
C PHE A 101 15.28 -22.33 7.36
N LEU A 102 16.12 -21.42 7.85
CA LEU A 102 17.34 -21.06 7.13
C LEU A 102 18.23 -22.29 6.91
N PRO A 103 18.79 -22.46 5.71
CA PRO A 103 19.72 -23.56 5.45
C PRO A 103 21.04 -23.32 6.20
N ARG A 104 21.55 -24.39 6.80
CA ARG A 104 22.82 -24.32 7.55
C ARG A 104 24.00 -24.09 6.60
N GLN A 105 24.95 -23.24 7.02
CA GLN A 105 26.22 -23.00 6.32
C GLN A 105 26.07 -22.48 4.88
N LYS A 106 24.93 -21.89 4.55
CA LYS A 106 24.70 -21.22 3.26
C LYS A 106 24.50 -19.74 3.45
N ILE A 107 25.02 -18.96 2.53
CA ILE A 107 24.70 -17.55 2.45
C ILE A 107 23.44 -17.41 1.61
N CYS A 108 22.44 -16.77 2.19
CA CYS A 108 21.18 -16.49 1.54
C CYS A 108 20.94 -14.98 1.41
N VAL A 109 20.20 -14.60 0.42
CA VAL A 109 19.65 -13.26 0.26
C VAL A 109 18.18 -13.31 0.66
N VAL A 110 17.81 -12.50 1.63
CA VAL A 110 16.42 -12.25 2.00
C VAL A 110 15.95 -11.06 1.15
N ARG A 111 14.98 -11.29 0.27
CA ARG A 111 14.33 -10.24 -0.52
C ARG A 111 12.98 -9.96 0.07
N ILE A 112 12.69 -8.68 0.29
CA ILE A 112 11.44 -8.23 0.88
C ILE A 112 10.76 -7.31 -0.13
N THR A 113 9.50 -7.57 -0.40
CA THR A 113 8.65 -6.74 -1.24
C THR A 113 7.48 -6.24 -0.43
N VAL A 114 7.31 -4.94 -0.39
CA VAL A 114 6.15 -4.29 0.24
C VAL A 114 5.33 -3.64 -0.86
N THR A 115 4.06 -4.00 -0.93
CA THR A 115 3.13 -3.50 -1.95
C THR A 115 1.96 -2.80 -1.26
N SER A 116 1.61 -1.60 -1.71
CA SER A 116 0.38 -0.95 -1.27
C SER A 116 -0.85 -1.78 -1.62
N LYS A 117 -1.79 -1.89 -0.69
CA LYS A 117 -3.07 -2.55 -0.96
C LYS A 117 -4.03 -1.70 -1.78
N SER A 118 -3.79 -0.38 -1.84
CA SER A 118 -4.57 0.56 -2.66
C SER A 118 -4.04 0.66 -4.09
N SER A 119 -2.74 0.44 -4.29
CA SER A 119 -2.07 0.57 -5.59
C SER A 119 -1.00 -0.50 -5.79
N SER A 120 -1.27 -1.46 -6.64
CA SER A 120 -0.35 -2.57 -6.92
C SER A 120 0.96 -2.15 -7.59
N THR A 121 1.01 -0.94 -8.15
CA THR A 121 2.22 -0.36 -8.76
C THR A 121 3.10 0.35 -7.74
N ASN A 122 2.55 0.74 -6.58
CA ASN A 122 3.32 1.34 -5.48
C ASN A 122 3.96 0.24 -4.64
N LYS A 123 5.21 -0.07 -4.97
CA LYS A 123 6.01 -1.13 -4.36
C LYS A 123 7.36 -0.60 -3.91
N ALA A 124 7.83 -1.13 -2.80
CA ALA A 124 9.20 -0.95 -2.33
C ALA A 124 9.88 -2.31 -2.14
N LEU A 125 11.16 -2.37 -2.45
CA LEU A 125 11.98 -3.56 -2.29
C LEU A 125 13.18 -3.24 -1.42
N THR A 126 13.56 -4.20 -0.58
CA THR A 126 14.82 -4.18 0.15
C THR A 126 15.34 -5.60 0.31
N SER A 127 16.62 -5.75 0.61
CA SER A 127 17.22 -7.05 0.81
C SER A 127 18.42 -6.96 1.76
N PHE A 128 18.70 -8.08 2.41
CA PHE A 128 19.93 -8.28 3.19
C PHE A 128 20.42 -9.71 3.04
N ARG A 129 21.66 -9.94 3.38
CA ARG A 129 22.29 -11.27 3.35
C ARG A 129 22.23 -11.88 4.74
N ILE A 130 22.06 -13.19 4.81
CA ILE A 130 22.04 -13.93 6.06
C ILE A 130 22.69 -15.29 5.92
N THR A 131 23.35 -15.73 6.96
CA THR A 131 23.86 -17.10 7.07
C THR A 131 23.56 -17.67 8.45
N TYR A 132 23.23 -18.95 8.48
CA TYR A 132 23.10 -19.75 9.68
C TYR A 132 24.34 -20.65 9.85
N LYS A 133 25.03 -20.53 10.98
CA LYS A 133 26.24 -21.31 11.31
C LYS A 133 25.96 -22.55 12.11
#